data_8d0d011f9fa2249fd2bb319ab148ff38
#
_entry.id   8d0d011f9fa2249fd2bb319ab148ff38
#
_cell.length_a   1.000
_cell.length_b   1.000
_cell.length_c   1.000
_cell.angle_alpha   90.00
_cell.angle_beta   90.00
_cell.angle_gamma   90.00
#
_symmetry.space_group_name_H-M   'P 1'
#
loop_
_entity.id
_entity.type
_entity.pdbx_description
1 polymer ?
#
loop_
_entity_poly.entity_id
_entity_poly.type
_entity_poly.pdbx_seq_one_letter_code
_entity_poly.pdbx_strand_id
1 'polypeptide(L)'
;MDIKTIQSLKEDISKIETSHRSVVISKIANKYYKEVPKSDEKLLEFCEQLIAASNMDLFSIATLWIKKRTTIIDIKHFPVIEGWLFKYIHHWGTCDQLCYRVLSPFVYKYSELFSNVLKWAESERTYVRRAAPVSLIRNGVKSSFVVEYDLD
;
A
#
# COMPACT_ATOMS: atom_id res chain seq x y z
N MET A 1 5.07 -0.06 -18.26
CA MET A 1 6.12 0.78 -17.69
C MET A 1 7.44 0.06 -17.90
N ASP A 2 8.39 0.76 -18.46
CA ASP A 2 9.61 0.12 -18.89
C ASP A 2 10.73 0.18 -17.82
N ILE A 3 11.82 -0.55 -18.10
CA ILE A 3 13.01 -0.61 -17.22
C ILE A 3 13.63 0.79 -17.04
N LYS A 4 13.51 1.66 -18.02
CA LYS A 4 14.04 3.04 -17.95
C LYS A 4 13.37 3.84 -16.86
N THR A 5 12.05 3.69 -16.67
CA THR A 5 11.32 4.41 -15.62
C THR A 5 11.73 3.93 -14.23
N ILE A 6 11.95 2.63 -14.04
CA ILE A 6 12.46 2.11 -12.76
C ILE A 6 13.85 2.66 -12.46
N GLN A 7 14.73 2.72 -13.45
CA GLN A 7 16.06 3.30 -13.28
C GLN A 7 16.00 4.78 -12.92
N SER A 8 15.15 5.54 -13.61
CA SER A 8 14.95 6.97 -13.33
C SER A 8 14.42 7.19 -11.92
N LEU A 9 13.49 6.37 -11.44
CA LEU A 9 13.04 6.38 -10.04
C LEU A 9 14.18 6.16 -9.07
N LYS A 10 14.98 5.13 -9.30
CA LYS A 10 16.14 4.80 -8.44
C LYS A 10 17.18 5.92 -8.42
N GLU A 11 17.43 6.54 -9.56
CA GLU A 11 18.34 7.68 -9.67
C GLU A 11 17.82 8.89 -8.86
N ASP A 12 16.55 9.24 -9.02
CA ASP A 12 15.94 10.33 -8.26
C ASP A 12 15.98 10.05 -6.76
N ILE A 13 15.70 8.82 -6.36
CA ILE A 13 15.78 8.38 -4.95
C ILE A 13 17.21 8.50 -4.41
N SER A 14 18.21 8.12 -5.20
CA SER A 14 19.62 8.17 -4.79
C SER A 14 20.13 9.58 -4.48
N LYS A 15 19.48 10.60 -5.03
CA LYS A 15 19.82 12.00 -4.84
C LYS A 15 19.18 12.63 -3.60
N ILE A 16 18.33 11.90 -2.88
CA ILE A 16 17.62 12.43 -1.72
C ILE A 16 18.57 12.57 -0.55
N GLU A 17 18.69 13.78 -0.01
CA GLU A 17 19.30 14.03 1.29
C GLU A 17 18.37 13.61 2.42
N THR A 18 18.91 13.37 3.63
CA THR A 18 18.19 12.75 4.74
C THR A 18 17.06 13.60 5.34
N SER A 19 17.11 14.92 5.20
CA SER A 19 16.07 15.81 5.71
C SER A 19 14.84 15.85 4.79
N HIS A 20 13.64 15.77 5.38
CA HIS A 20 12.35 15.83 4.65
C HIS A 20 12.17 14.73 3.58
N ARG A 21 12.73 13.54 3.82
CA ARG A 21 12.71 12.42 2.87
C ARG A 21 11.28 12.06 2.43
N SER A 22 10.33 11.98 3.35
CA SER A 22 8.93 11.63 3.04
C SER A 22 8.28 12.61 2.06
N VAL A 23 8.56 13.90 2.19
CA VAL A 23 8.05 14.93 1.28
C VAL A 23 8.63 14.76 -0.12
N VAL A 24 9.93 14.49 -0.22
CA VAL A 24 10.61 14.28 -1.50
C VAL A 24 10.12 13.01 -2.18
N ILE A 25 9.93 11.91 -1.45
CA ILE A 25 9.37 10.66 -1.99
C ILE A 25 7.96 10.90 -2.53
N SER A 26 7.11 11.65 -1.84
CA SER A 26 5.78 11.99 -2.34
C SER A 26 5.84 12.81 -3.64
N LYS A 27 6.77 13.73 -3.76
CA LYS A 27 6.99 14.50 -5.00
C LYS A 27 7.44 13.61 -6.15
N ILE A 28 8.35 12.68 -5.90
CA ILE A 28 8.80 11.70 -6.90
C ILE A 28 7.64 10.81 -7.34
N ALA A 29 6.84 10.28 -6.42
CA ALA A 29 5.66 9.49 -6.73
C ALA A 29 4.70 10.26 -7.66
N ASN A 30 4.43 11.53 -7.35
CA ASN A 30 3.57 12.38 -8.17
C ASN A 30 4.16 12.66 -9.56
N LYS A 31 5.46 12.91 -9.64
CA LYS A 31 6.17 13.16 -10.91
C LYS A 31 5.99 12.00 -11.89
N TYR A 32 6.14 10.76 -11.42
CA TYR A 32 6.06 9.57 -12.26
C TYR A 32 4.66 8.97 -12.41
N TYR A 33 3.67 9.47 -11.68
CA TYR A 33 2.32 8.92 -11.72
C TYR A 33 1.69 8.93 -13.12
N LYS A 34 2.00 9.92 -13.94
CA LYS A 34 1.51 10.00 -15.32
C LYS A 34 2.02 8.87 -16.22
N GLU A 35 3.12 8.21 -15.83
CA GLU A 35 3.76 7.14 -16.58
C GLU A 35 3.34 5.73 -16.11
N VAL A 36 2.59 5.64 -15.00
CA VAL A 36 2.12 4.34 -14.50
C VAL A 36 1.08 3.73 -15.44
N PRO A 37 0.97 2.39 -15.48
CA PRO A 37 -0.04 1.72 -16.29
C PRO A 37 -1.45 2.22 -16.00
N LYS A 38 -2.25 2.39 -17.04
CA LYS A 38 -3.65 2.84 -16.91
C LYS A 38 -4.59 1.74 -16.44
N SER A 39 -4.28 0.48 -16.74
CA SER A 39 -5.01 -0.68 -16.24
C SER A 39 -4.66 -0.90 -14.77
N ASP A 40 -5.67 -1.11 -13.93
CA ASP A 40 -5.49 -1.37 -12.51
C ASP A 40 -4.70 -2.65 -12.27
N GLU A 41 -4.95 -3.70 -13.05
CA GLU A 41 -4.25 -4.97 -12.96
C GLU A 41 -2.76 -4.82 -13.27
N LYS A 42 -2.42 -4.08 -14.32
CA LYS A 42 -1.02 -3.81 -14.68
C LYS A 42 -0.33 -2.90 -13.68
N LEU A 43 -1.06 -1.93 -13.12
CA LEU A 43 -0.51 -1.12 -12.04
C LEU A 43 -0.18 -1.96 -10.81
N LEU A 44 -1.06 -2.89 -10.42
CA LEU A 44 -0.81 -3.81 -9.30
C LEU A 44 0.40 -4.70 -9.56
N GLU A 45 0.53 -5.27 -10.75
CA GLU A 45 1.71 -6.06 -11.15
C GLU A 45 2.99 -5.24 -11.03
N PHE A 46 2.96 -4.00 -11.48
CA PHE A 46 4.10 -3.10 -11.42
C PHE A 46 4.44 -2.70 -9.98
N CYS A 47 3.43 -2.38 -9.18
CA CYS A 47 3.62 -2.08 -7.75
C CYS A 47 4.19 -3.28 -7.00
N GLU A 48 3.77 -4.49 -7.33
CA GLU A 48 4.34 -5.70 -6.72
C GLU A 48 5.85 -5.83 -6.97
N GLN A 49 6.33 -5.49 -8.16
CA GLN A 49 7.76 -5.47 -8.44
C GLN A 49 8.51 -4.49 -7.55
N LEU A 50 7.95 -3.29 -7.32
CA LEU A 50 8.55 -2.29 -6.42
C LEU A 50 8.53 -2.76 -4.96
N ILE A 51 7.45 -3.39 -4.54
CA ILE A 51 7.27 -3.93 -3.18
C ILE A 51 8.24 -5.07 -2.93
N ALA A 52 8.43 -5.95 -3.91
CA ALA A 52 9.34 -7.10 -3.82
C ALA A 52 10.83 -6.71 -3.83
N ALA A 53 11.16 -5.50 -4.24
CA ALA A 53 12.54 -5.01 -4.33
C ALA A 53 13.25 -4.80 -2.98
N SER A 54 12.54 -4.99 -1.85
CA SER A 54 13.07 -4.80 -0.49
C SER A 54 13.71 -3.42 -0.26
N ASN A 55 13.13 -2.39 -0.88
CA ASN A 55 13.56 -1.01 -0.76
C ASN A 55 12.42 -0.16 -0.21
N MET A 56 12.64 0.49 0.93
CA MET A 56 11.62 1.26 1.64
C MET A 56 11.02 2.39 0.80
N ASP A 57 11.84 3.06 0.00
CA ASP A 57 11.38 4.19 -0.82
C ASP A 57 10.56 3.74 -2.02
N LEU A 58 10.96 2.65 -2.69
CA LEU A 58 10.17 2.03 -3.75
C LEU A 58 8.84 1.51 -3.22
N PHE A 59 8.84 0.92 -2.03
CA PHE A 59 7.62 0.50 -1.34
C PHE A 59 6.69 1.69 -1.09
N SER A 60 7.23 2.79 -0.58
CA SER A 60 6.46 4.02 -0.33
C SER A 60 5.84 4.56 -1.61
N ILE A 61 6.59 4.59 -2.71
CA ILE A 61 6.08 5.04 -4.02
C ILE A 61 4.94 4.15 -4.51
N ALA A 62 5.11 2.84 -4.45
CA ALA A 62 4.07 1.88 -4.87
C ALA A 62 2.76 2.08 -4.10
N THR A 63 2.84 2.16 -2.77
CA THR A 63 1.65 2.36 -1.93
C THR A 63 1.01 3.74 -2.13
N LEU A 64 1.79 4.78 -2.42
CA LEU A 64 1.27 6.10 -2.76
C LEU A 64 0.52 6.10 -4.09
N TRP A 65 1.00 5.38 -5.10
CA TRP A 65 0.29 5.24 -6.37
C TRP A 65 -1.03 4.50 -6.22
N ILE A 66 -1.06 3.44 -5.42
CA ILE A 66 -2.29 2.70 -5.12
C ILE A 66 -3.29 3.59 -4.38
N LYS A 67 -2.83 4.32 -3.37
CA LYS A 67 -3.67 5.28 -2.64
C LYS A 67 -4.29 6.32 -3.59
N LYS A 68 -3.54 6.77 -4.58
CA LYS A 68 -4.01 7.74 -5.57
C LYS A 68 -5.00 7.13 -6.56
N ARG A 69 -4.84 5.85 -6.91
CA ARG A 69 -5.70 5.10 -7.84
C ARG A 69 -6.87 4.44 -7.11
N THR A 70 -7.90 5.22 -6.80
CA THR A 70 -9.03 4.75 -5.98
C THR A 70 -9.84 3.60 -6.59
N THR A 71 -9.80 3.42 -7.91
CA THR A 71 -10.43 2.28 -8.60
C THR A 71 -9.82 0.93 -8.24
N ILE A 72 -8.61 0.91 -7.70
CA ILE A 72 -7.99 -0.33 -7.18
C ILE A 72 -8.73 -0.86 -5.96
N ILE A 73 -9.44 -0.01 -5.22
CA ILE A 73 -10.21 -0.43 -4.05
C ILE A 73 -11.49 -1.13 -4.50
N ASP A 74 -11.30 -2.27 -5.10
CA ASP A 74 -12.33 -3.20 -5.56
C ASP A 74 -12.03 -4.58 -4.95
N ILE A 75 -13.05 -5.25 -4.45
CA ILE A 75 -12.91 -6.52 -3.73
C ILE A 75 -12.10 -7.58 -4.51
N LYS A 76 -12.20 -7.56 -5.84
CA LYS A 76 -11.46 -8.50 -6.71
C LYS A 76 -9.93 -8.37 -6.59
N HIS A 77 -9.42 -7.20 -6.20
CA HIS A 77 -8.00 -6.95 -6.04
C HIS A 77 -7.48 -7.30 -4.63
N PHE A 78 -8.35 -7.46 -3.67
CA PHE A 78 -7.97 -7.69 -2.28
C PHE A 78 -7.07 -8.93 -2.08
N PRO A 79 -7.33 -10.08 -2.69
CA PRO A 79 -6.48 -11.26 -2.50
C PRO A 79 -5.00 -11.03 -2.87
N VAL A 80 -4.75 -10.26 -3.92
CA VAL A 80 -3.38 -9.91 -4.34
C VAL A 80 -2.70 -9.07 -3.26
N ILE A 81 -3.39 -8.07 -2.77
CA ILE A 81 -2.84 -7.12 -1.77
C ILE A 81 -2.68 -7.81 -0.41
N GLU A 82 -3.63 -8.62 0.01
CA GLU A 82 -3.47 -9.44 1.21
C GLU A 82 -2.25 -10.38 1.08
N GLY A 83 -2.04 -10.93 -0.10
CA GLY A 83 -0.85 -11.73 -0.40
C GLY A 83 0.46 -10.98 -0.15
N TRP A 84 0.52 -9.69 -0.43
CA TRP A 84 1.70 -8.87 -0.14
C TRP A 84 1.99 -8.76 1.35
N LEU A 85 0.95 -8.67 2.17
CA LEU A 85 1.10 -8.66 3.62
C LEU A 85 1.85 -9.90 4.12
N PHE A 86 1.55 -11.06 3.56
CA PHE A 86 2.20 -12.32 3.94
C PHE A 86 3.58 -12.51 3.32
N LYS A 87 3.78 -12.04 2.07
CA LYS A 87 5.02 -12.30 1.33
C LYS A 87 6.13 -11.29 1.60
N TYR A 88 5.79 -10.00 1.71
CA TYR A 88 6.77 -8.91 1.58
C TYR A 88 6.92 -8.06 2.83
N ILE A 89 6.06 -8.21 3.82
CA ILE A 89 6.10 -7.36 5.01
C ILE A 89 6.95 -8.01 6.09
N HIS A 90 8.11 -7.39 6.35
CA HIS A 90 9.09 -7.84 7.35
C HIS A 90 9.56 -6.69 8.26
N HIS A 91 8.90 -5.53 8.21
CA HIS A 91 9.27 -4.34 8.97
C HIS A 91 8.02 -3.55 9.35
N TRP A 92 8.01 -2.96 10.54
CA TRP A 92 6.86 -2.18 11.02
C TRP A 92 6.53 -1.00 10.11
N GLY A 93 7.54 -0.31 9.55
CA GLY A 93 7.33 0.85 8.67
C GLY A 93 6.61 0.50 7.37
N THR A 94 6.96 -0.61 6.73
CA THR A 94 6.25 -1.09 5.52
C THR A 94 4.88 -1.64 5.86
N CYS A 95 4.73 -2.31 7.00
CA CYS A 95 3.44 -2.75 7.50
C CYS A 95 2.47 -1.57 7.67
N ASP A 96 2.89 -0.52 8.35
CA ASP A 96 2.06 0.64 8.61
C ASP A 96 1.67 1.38 7.33
N GLN A 97 2.61 1.53 6.38
CA GLN A 97 2.30 2.15 5.09
C GLN A 97 1.27 1.35 4.29
N LEU A 98 1.42 0.03 4.23
CA LEU A 98 0.45 -0.83 3.53
C LEU A 98 -0.92 -0.72 4.20
N CYS A 99 -0.97 -0.74 5.52
CA CYS A 99 -2.22 -0.63 6.26
C CYS A 99 -2.92 0.72 6.05
N TYR A 100 -2.21 1.83 6.27
CA TYR A 100 -2.81 3.17 6.15
C TYR A 100 -3.21 3.53 4.74
N ARG A 101 -2.39 3.18 3.76
CA ARG A 101 -2.59 3.63 2.38
C ARG A 101 -3.47 2.71 1.57
N VAL A 102 -3.45 1.41 1.87
CA VAL A 102 -4.07 0.39 1.00
C VAL A 102 -5.10 -0.47 1.73
N LEU A 103 -4.72 -1.17 2.80
CA LEU A 103 -5.62 -2.13 3.45
C LEU A 103 -6.79 -1.45 4.16
N SER A 104 -6.57 -0.34 4.85
CA SER A 104 -7.62 0.40 5.55
C SER A 104 -8.76 0.83 4.62
N PRO A 105 -8.51 1.42 3.45
CA PRO A 105 -9.57 1.68 2.48
C PRO A 105 -10.40 0.46 2.07
N PHE A 106 -9.78 -0.69 1.87
CA PHE A 106 -10.50 -1.94 1.59
C PHE A 106 -11.40 -2.36 2.74
N VAL A 107 -10.83 -2.39 3.94
CA VAL A 107 -11.57 -2.83 5.15
C VAL A 107 -12.76 -1.92 5.42
N TYR A 108 -12.64 -0.62 5.23
CA TYR A 108 -13.73 0.33 5.43
C TYR A 108 -14.75 0.37 4.28
N LYS A 109 -14.38 -0.09 3.10
CA LYS A 109 -15.32 -0.20 1.98
C LYS A 109 -16.10 -1.52 2.01
N TYR A 110 -15.49 -2.61 2.43
CA TYR A 110 -16.05 -3.96 2.39
C TYR A 110 -16.09 -4.58 3.79
N SER A 111 -17.26 -4.57 4.43
CA SER A 111 -17.43 -5.07 5.81
C SER A 111 -17.10 -6.55 5.97
N GLU A 112 -17.29 -7.36 4.93
CA GLU A 112 -16.91 -8.77 4.92
C GLU A 112 -15.41 -9.01 5.16
N LEU A 113 -14.55 -8.05 4.86
CA LEU A 113 -13.11 -8.15 5.08
C LEU A 113 -12.70 -8.07 6.56
N PHE A 114 -13.64 -7.69 7.44
CA PHE A 114 -13.35 -7.71 8.88
C PHE A 114 -12.98 -9.11 9.38
N SER A 115 -13.55 -10.17 8.80
CA SER A 115 -13.15 -11.54 9.11
C SER A 115 -11.68 -11.83 8.78
N ASN A 116 -11.16 -11.22 7.71
CA ASN A 116 -9.73 -11.32 7.36
C ASN A 116 -8.87 -10.61 8.42
N VAL A 117 -9.28 -9.42 8.86
CA VAL A 117 -8.58 -8.67 9.92
C VAL A 117 -8.50 -9.48 11.21
N LEU A 118 -9.59 -10.16 11.60
CA LEU A 118 -9.58 -11.04 12.79
C LEU A 118 -8.59 -12.19 12.63
N LYS A 119 -8.49 -12.78 11.44
CA LYS A 119 -7.49 -13.83 11.14
C LYS A 119 -6.06 -13.30 11.25
N TRP A 120 -5.80 -12.08 10.77
CA TRP A 120 -4.47 -11.47 10.92
C TRP A 120 -4.10 -11.29 12.39
N ALA A 121 -5.05 -10.91 13.24
CA ALA A 121 -4.84 -10.75 14.68
C ALA A 121 -4.37 -12.04 15.38
N GLU A 122 -4.71 -13.19 14.82
CA GLU A 122 -4.34 -14.52 15.34
C GLU A 122 -3.08 -15.11 14.68
N SER A 123 -2.47 -14.41 13.74
CA SER A 123 -1.30 -14.89 13.01
C SER A 123 -0.08 -15.06 13.91
N GLU A 124 0.73 -16.06 13.65
CA GLU A 124 2.03 -16.25 14.29
C GLU A 124 3.06 -15.22 13.81
N ARG A 125 2.84 -14.60 12.67
CA ARG A 125 3.75 -13.58 12.09
C ARG A 125 3.48 -12.22 12.71
N THR A 126 4.50 -11.63 13.33
CA THR A 126 4.42 -10.37 14.09
C THR A 126 3.79 -9.23 13.30
N TYR A 127 4.20 -9.03 12.05
CA TYR A 127 3.71 -7.90 11.26
C TYR A 127 2.33 -8.14 10.66
N VAL A 128 1.94 -9.38 10.44
CA VAL A 128 0.55 -9.72 10.08
C VAL A 128 -0.37 -9.42 11.27
N ARG A 129 0.02 -9.78 12.50
CA ARG A 129 -0.74 -9.39 13.70
C ARG A 129 -0.86 -7.88 13.83
N ARG A 130 0.25 -7.15 13.62
CA ARG A 130 0.24 -5.69 13.67
C ARG A 130 -0.71 -5.08 12.64
N ALA A 131 -0.82 -5.68 11.47
CA ALA A 131 -1.70 -5.18 10.43
C ALA A 131 -3.17 -5.15 10.86
N ALA A 132 -3.60 -6.03 11.74
CA ALA A 132 -4.98 -6.09 12.19
C ALA A 132 -5.45 -4.76 12.84
N PRO A 133 -4.88 -4.31 13.96
CA PRO A 133 -5.32 -3.05 14.57
C PRO A 133 -4.98 -1.83 13.71
N VAL A 134 -3.85 -1.83 13.00
CA VAL A 134 -3.43 -0.67 12.22
C VAL A 134 -4.36 -0.45 11.02
N SER A 135 -4.86 -1.50 10.39
CA SER A 135 -5.82 -1.41 9.28
C SER A 135 -7.19 -0.86 9.69
N LEU A 136 -7.51 -0.86 10.97
CA LEU A 136 -8.75 -0.30 11.50
C LEU A 136 -8.67 1.19 11.81
N ILE A 137 -7.50 1.80 11.67
CA ILE A 137 -7.32 3.25 11.87
C ILE A 137 -7.84 3.98 10.63
N ARG A 138 -8.80 4.89 10.82
CA ARG A 138 -9.48 5.60 9.74
C ARG A 138 -8.67 6.74 9.11
N ASN A 139 -7.43 6.94 9.52
CA ASN A 139 -6.62 8.05 9.04
C ASN A 139 -6.42 7.98 7.52
N GLY A 140 -6.88 9.01 6.81
CA GLY A 140 -6.77 9.12 5.36
C GLY A 140 -7.78 8.30 4.56
N VAL A 141 -8.72 7.58 5.20
CA VAL A 141 -9.80 6.87 4.50
C VAL A 141 -10.84 7.88 4.04
N LYS A 142 -11.18 7.84 2.75
CA LYS A 142 -12.24 8.69 2.18
C LYS A 142 -13.59 8.29 2.75
N SER A 143 -14.45 9.26 3.04
CA SER A 143 -15.79 9.02 3.60
C SER A 143 -16.64 8.10 2.72
N SER A 144 -16.46 8.14 1.40
CA SER A 144 -17.15 7.26 0.45
C SER A 144 -16.82 5.76 0.61
N PHE A 145 -15.74 5.43 1.33
CA PHE A 145 -15.34 4.05 1.61
C PHE A 145 -15.73 3.57 3.00
N VAL A 146 -16.24 4.47 3.84
CA VAL A 146 -16.52 4.13 5.24
C VAL A 146 -17.75 3.24 5.34
N VAL A 147 -17.56 2.06 5.90
CA VAL A 147 -18.60 1.18 6.40
C VAL A 147 -18.54 1.27 7.92
N GLU A 148 -19.66 1.53 8.56
CA GLU A 148 -19.71 1.51 10.01
C GLU A 148 -19.69 0.06 10.50
N TYR A 149 -18.70 -0.25 11.33
CA TYR A 149 -18.65 -1.51 12.05
C TYR A 149 -19.28 -1.32 13.43
N ASP A 150 -20.25 -2.15 13.76
CA ASP A 150 -20.73 -2.28 15.10
C ASP A 150 -19.73 -3.15 15.87
N LEU A 151 -18.98 -2.51 16.75
CA LEU A 151 -17.90 -3.14 17.53
C LEU A 151 -18.36 -3.57 18.93
N ASP A 152 -19.67 -3.59 19.16
CA ASP A 152 -20.24 -4.03 20.45
C ASP A 152 -20.07 -5.55 20.72
#